data_1559576b53afd54987ba9ef11a548cf3
#
_entry.id   1559576b53afd54987ba9ef11a548cf3
#
_cell.length_a   1.000
_cell.length_b   1.000
_cell.length_c   1.000
_cell.angle_alpha   90.00
_cell.angle_beta   90.00
_cell.angle_gamma   90.00
#
_symmetry.space_group_name_H-M   'P 1'
#
loop_
_entity.id
_entity.type
_entity.pdbx_description
1 polymer ?
#
loop_
_entity_poly.entity_id
_entity_poly.type
_entity_poly.pdbx_seq_one_letter_code
_entity_poly.pdbx_strand_id
1 'polypeptide(L)'
;MRSGGCAGSGRALRLDPFGLPVRFDASDAVADGQVRDVELHRERVVLRRSLRGIRMALNIPVAAFDGVSLRLVPGEGGAEDALAVVLKHRDPALTLPLFVTLQPDEALAEWRAWSQVLGVPLLLAEQNADARVANAQLGELHIERPRPRRRRRSALKKRWPSILLRRGHGKITKATPVHRGEREIIARN
;
A
#
# COMPACT_ATOMS: atom_id res chain seq x y z
N MET A 1 8.59 -16.70 -23.97
CA MET A 1 9.05 -17.82 -23.13
C MET A 1 8.19 -17.83 -21.88
N ARG A 2 7.34 -18.84 -21.70
CA ARG A 2 6.46 -18.95 -20.54
C ARG A 2 7.24 -19.69 -19.45
N SER A 3 7.64 -18.98 -18.41
CA SER A 3 8.14 -19.60 -17.19
C SER A 3 6.92 -19.86 -16.28
N GLY A 4 6.23 -20.97 -16.56
CA GLY A 4 5.15 -21.47 -15.72
C GLY A 4 5.72 -22.27 -14.57
N GLY A 5 6.02 -21.65 -13.45
CA GLY A 5 6.28 -22.37 -12.22
C GLY A 5 4.96 -22.60 -11.50
N CYS A 6 4.47 -23.83 -11.43
CA CYS A 6 3.32 -24.21 -10.60
C CYS A 6 3.66 -23.94 -9.12
N ALA A 7 2.96 -22.98 -8.50
CA ALA A 7 3.11 -22.65 -7.08
C ALA A 7 2.46 -23.70 -6.13
N GLY A 8 2.30 -24.93 -6.58
CA GLY A 8 1.71 -26.01 -5.79
C GLY A 8 2.68 -26.84 -4.96
N SER A 9 3.96 -26.84 -5.30
CA SER A 9 5.02 -27.48 -4.50
C SER A 9 5.96 -26.39 -3.99
N GLY A 10 5.73 -25.96 -2.77
CA GLY A 10 6.27 -24.76 -2.13
C GLY A 10 7.78 -24.55 -2.10
N ARG A 11 8.59 -25.38 -2.77
CA ARG A 11 10.05 -25.31 -2.73
C ARG A 11 10.72 -24.65 -3.92
N ALA A 12 9.99 -24.31 -4.98
CA ALA A 12 10.59 -23.83 -6.23
C ALA A 12 10.11 -22.45 -6.67
N LEU A 13 9.27 -21.77 -5.89
CA LEU A 13 8.76 -20.45 -6.26
C LEU A 13 9.84 -19.39 -6.02
N ARG A 14 10.35 -18.81 -7.09
CA ARG A 14 11.30 -17.70 -7.07
C ARG A 14 10.80 -16.60 -8.01
N LEU A 15 10.12 -15.61 -7.48
CA LEU A 15 9.68 -14.44 -8.24
C LEU A 15 10.72 -13.33 -8.08
N ASP A 16 10.96 -12.57 -9.15
CA ASP A 16 11.88 -11.44 -9.12
C ASP A 16 11.11 -10.15 -8.77
N PRO A 17 11.44 -9.47 -7.66
CA PRO A 17 10.78 -8.21 -7.26
C PRO A 17 10.99 -7.08 -8.27
N PHE A 18 12.07 -7.10 -9.04
CA PHE A 18 12.38 -6.06 -10.02
C PHE A 18 11.80 -6.35 -11.41
N GLY A 19 11.36 -7.59 -11.66
CA GLY A 19 10.76 -8.03 -12.92
C GLY A 19 9.25 -7.79 -13.04
N LEU A 20 8.66 -6.89 -12.27
CA LEU A 20 7.21 -6.61 -12.31
C LEU A 20 6.78 -5.99 -13.65
N PRO A 21 5.62 -6.38 -14.22
CA PRO A 21 4.62 -7.31 -13.68
C PRO A 21 4.98 -8.79 -13.86
N VAL A 22 4.72 -9.61 -12.83
CA VAL A 22 4.97 -11.06 -12.84
C VAL A 22 3.64 -11.81 -12.84
N ARG A 23 3.56 -12.88 -13.65
CA ARG A 23 2.42 -13.80 -13.69
C ARG A 23 2.84 -15.18 -13.23
N PHE A 24 2.05 -15.73 -12.33
CA PHE A 24 2.28 -17.07 -11.78
C PHE A 24 0.99 -17.71 -11.30
N ASP A 25 1.01 -19.02 -11.16
CA ASP A 25 -0.10 -19.77 -10.61
C ASP A 25 0.10 -20.01 -9.12
N ALA A 26 -0.92 -19.81 -8.33
CA ALA A 26 -0.92 -20.09 -6.90
C ALA A 26 -2.03 -21.08 -6.54
N SER A 27 -1.78 -21.90 -5.51
CA SER A 27 -2.80 -22.82 -5.01
C SER A 27 -3.96 -22.05 -4.38
N ASP A 28 -5.17 -22.50 -4.65
CA ASP A 28 -6.41 -21.96 -4.07
C ASP A 28 -7.38 -23.13 -3.80
N ALA A 29 -7.53 -23.49 -2.53
CA ALA A 29 -8.38 -24.62 -2.13
C ALA A 29 -9.86 -24.46 -2.48
N VAL A 30 -10.31 -23.24 -2.76
CA VAL A 30 -11.69 -22.91 -3.06
C VAL A 30 -11.96 -22.85 -4.58
N ALA A 31 -10.92 -22.68 -5.39
CA ALA A 31 -11.07 -22.58 -6.84
C ALA A 31 -11.25 -23.94 -7.52
N ASP A 32 -12.00 -23.94 -8.62
CA ASP A 32 -12.10 -25.10 -9.50
C ASP A 32 -10.69 -25.44 -10.04
N GLY A 33 -10.26 -26.69 -9.85
CA GLY A 33 -8.91 -27.11 -10.20
C GLY A 33 -7.82 -26.70 -9.20
N GLN A 34 -8.20 -26.15 -8.03
CA GLN A 34 -7.32 -25.79 -6.91
C GLN A 34 -6.17 -24.83 -7.28
N VAL A 35 -6.32 -24.09 -8.38
CA VAL A 35 -5.33 -23.15 -8.89
C VAL A 35 -5.98 -21.82 -9.24
N ARG A 36 -5.26 -20.74 -9.00
CA ARG A 36 -5.61 -19.39 -9.40
C ARG A 36 -4.46 -18.74 -10.15
N ASP A 37 -4.78 -17.99 -11.20
CA ASP A 37 -3.85 -17.12 -11.89
C ASP A 37 -3.62 -15.85 -11.10
N VAL A 38 -2.37 -15.48 -10.87
CA VAL A 38 -1.96 -14.27 -10.19
C VAL A 38 -1.12 -13.41 -11.14
N GLU A 39 -1.50 -12.15 -11.26
CA GLU A 39 -0.70 -11.14 -11.94
C GLU A 39 -0.36 -10.04 -10.93
N LEU A 40 0.91 -10.01 -10.50
CA LEU A 40 1.42 -9.08 -9.51
C LEU A 40 2.03 -7.87 -10.22
N HIS A 41 1.46 -6.70 -9.97
CA HIS A 41 2.00 -5.40 -10.35
C HIS A 41 2.49 -4.66 -9.11
N ARG A 42 3.23 -3.59 -9.31
CA ARG A 42 3.75 -2.75 -8.22
C ARG A 42 2.65 -2.12 -7.35
N GLU A 43 1.51 -1.79 -7.94
CA GLU A 43 0.43 -1.07 -7.25
C GLU A 43 -0.82 -1.93 -7.00
N ARG A 44 -0.97 -3.04 -7.73
CA ARG A 44 -2.16 -3.90 -7.67
C ARG A 44 -1.81 -5.36 -7.93
N VAL A 45 -2.68 -6.21 -7.43
CA VAL A 45 -2.68 -7.66 -7.69
C VAL A 45 -3.95 -8.02 -8.42
N VAL A 46 -3.86 -8.72 -9.52
CA VAL A 46 -5.01 -9.26 -10.26
C VAL A 46 -5.05 -10.77 -10.04
N LEU A 47 -6.09 -11.25 -9.37
CA LEU A 47 -6.34 -12.67 -9.14
C LEU A 47 -7.45 -13.14 -10.07
N ARG A 48 -7.20 -14.17 -10.83
CA ARG A 48 -8.21 -14.82 -11.66
C ARG A 48 -8.42 -16.24 -11.17
N ARG A 49 -9.65 -16.59 -10.87
CA ARG A 49 -10.04 -17.94 -10.44
C ARG A 49 -11.38 -18.33 -11.02
N SER A 50 -11.64 -19.61 -11.11
CA SER A 50 -12.96 -20.17 -11.46
C SER A 50 -13.60 -20.78 -10.23
N LEU A 51 -14.85 -20.47 -9.97
CA LEU A 51 -15.66 -21.02 -8.90
C LEU A 51 -16.97 -21.57 -9.47
N ARG A 52 -17.16 -22.89 -9.38
CA ARG A 52 -18.34 -23.57 -9.91
C ARG A 52 -18.61 -23.23 -11.39
N GLY A 53 -17.54 -23.18 -12.19
CA GLY A 53 -17.58 -22.81 -13.61
C GLY A 53 -17.69 -21.30 -13.90
N ILE A 54 -17.81 -20.46 -12.89
CA ILE A 54 -17.87 -19.00 -13.06
C ILE A 54 -16.47 -18.41 -12.97
N ARG A 55 -16.01 -17.75 -14.01
CA ARG A 55 -14.73 -17.05 -14.03
C ARG A 55 -14.83 -15.72 -13.28
N MET A 56 -13.97 -15.52 -12.30
CA MET A 56 -13.91 -14.32 -11.49
C MET A 56 -12.53 -13.67 -11.59
N ALA A 57 -12.51 -12.34 -11.64
CA ALA A 57 -11.29 -11.55 -11.57
C ALA A 57 -11.39 -10.55 -10.43
N LEU A 58 -10.44 -10.60 -9.50
CA LEU A 58 -10.33 -9.69 -8.38
C LEU A 58 -9.15 -8.76 -8.63
N ASN A 59 -9.37 -7.46 -8.51
CA ASN A 59 -8.31 -6.45 -8.60
C ASN A 59 -8.13 -5.82 -7.23
N ILE A 60 -7.03 -6.15 -6.56
CA ILE A 60 -6.76 -5.78 -5.17
C ILE A 60 -5.58 -4.80 -5.17
N PRO A 61 -5.71 -3.59 -4.62
CA PRO A 61 -4.58 -2.68 -4.48
C PRO A 61 -3.56 -3.28 -3.50
N VAL A 62 -2.26 -3.12 -3.77
CA VAL A 62 -1.18 -3.60 -2.88
C VAL A 62 -1.29 -3.00 -1.47
N ALA A 63 -1.82 -1.78 -1.36
CA ALA A 63 -2.08 -1.13 -0.07
C ALA A 63 -3.12 -1.84 0.81
N ALA A 64 -3.91 -2.78 0.25
CA ALA A 64 -4.86 -3.60 1.02
C ALA A 64 -4.20 -4.79 1.72
N PHE A 65 -2.96 -5.11 1.34
CA PHE A 65 -2.18 -6.15 2.01
C PHE A 65 -1.54 -5.59 3.28
N ASP A 66 -1.45 -6.44 4.30
CA ASP A 66 -0.87 -6.06 5.60
C ASP A 66 0.64 -5.80 5.50
N GLY A 67 1.33 -6.57 4.65
CA GLY A 67 2.78 -6.45 4.43
C GLY A 67 3.40 -7.72 3.88
N VAL A 68 4.73 -7.71 3.74
CA VAL A 68 5.51 -8.89 3.37
C VAL A 68 5.95 -9.62 4.63
N SER A 69 5.54 -10.87 4.76
CA SER A 69 5.80 -11.72 5.92
C SER A 69 6.82 -12.81 5.59
N LEU A 70 7.75 -13.02 6.51
CA LEU A 70 8.65 -14.18 6.51
C LEU A 70 8.04 -15.27 7.37
N ARG A 71 7.92 -16.48 6.84
CA ARG A 71 7.35 -17.65 7.53
C ARG A 71 8.27 -18.86 7.40
N LEU A 72 8.30 -19.67 8.45
CA LEU A 72 8.88 -20.99 8.41
C LEU A 72 7.82 -21.97 7.88
N VAL A 73 8.16 -22.74 6.86
CA VAL A 73 7.33 -23.80 6.30
C VAL A 73 7.98 -25.12 6.66
N PRO A 74 7.35 -25.93 7.52
CA PRO A 74 7.93 -27.21 7.91
C PRO A 74 8.11 -28.13 6.69
N GLY A 75 9.22 -28.84 6.67
CA GLY A 75 9.48 -29.82 5.63
C GLY A 75 8.59 -31.05 5.83
N GLU A 76 7.94 -31.52 4.78
CA GLU A 76 7.19 -32.77 4.80
C GLU A 76 8.11 -33.98 4.72
N GLY A 77 7.85 -35.03 5.54
CA GLY A 77 8.54 -36.32 5.44
C GLY A 77 10.04 -36.31 5.82
N GLY A 78 10.47 -35.43 6.75
CA GLY A 78 11.89 -35.34 7.19
C GLY A 78 12.75 -34.46 6.29
N ALA A 79 12.16 -33.70 5.42
CA ALA A 79 12.84 -32.66 4.66
C ALA A 79 13.12 -31.43 5.54
N GLU A 80 14.15 -30.66 5.20
CA GLU A 80 14.52 -29.44 5.90
C GLU A 80 13.40 -28.38 5.85
N ASP A 81 13.28 -27.60 6.92
CA ASP A 81 12.34 -26.46 6.99
C ASP A 81 12.73 -25.39 5.97
N ALA A 82 11.76 -24.91 5.23
CA ALA A 82 11.95 -23.86 4.23
C ALA A 82 11.46 -22.51 4.75
N LEU A 83 12.12 -21.44 4.32
CA LEU A 83 11.68 -20.08 4.57
C LEU A 83 10.86 -19.57 3.39
N ALA A 84 9.64 -19.13 3.66
CA ALA A 84 8.75 -18.55 2.66
C ALA A 84 8.54 -17.07 2.90
N VAL A 85 8.75 -16.29 1.86
CA VAL A 85 8.37 -14.87 1.80
C VAL A 85 6.98 -14.78 1.18
N VAL A 86 6.02 -14.21 1.90
CA VAL A 86 4.62 -14.15 1.47
C VAL A 86 4.08 -12.72 1.59
N LEU A 87 3.29 -12.30 0.62
CA LEU A 87 2.52 -11.07 0.69
C LEU A 87 1.23 -11.36 1.47
N LYS A 88 1.20 -10.92 2.75
CA LYS A 88 0.13 -11.24 3.68
C LYS A 88 -1.07 -10.33 3.46
N HIS A 89 -2.24 -10.93 3.34
CA HIS A 89 -3.51 -10.25 3.35
C HIS A 89 -4.29 -10.60 4.62
N ARG A 90 -5.23 -9.76 5.03
CA ARG A 90 -6.13 -10.01 6.17
C ARG A 90 -6.92 -11.31 5.99
N ASP A 91 -7.39 -11.58 4.77
CA ASP A 91 -7.97 -12.86 4.39
C ASP A 91 -6.85 -13.83 3.99
N PRO A 92 -6.66 -14.95 4.71
CA PRO A 92 -5.63 -15.94 4.40
C PRO A 92 -5.73 -16.50 2.96
N ALA A 93 -6.95 -16.60 2.42
CA ALA A 93 -7.19 -17.06 1.06
C ALA A 93 -6.60 -16.15 -0.01
N LEU A 94 -6.36 -14.87 0.30
CA LEU A 94 -5.78 -13.88 -0.62
C LEU A 94 -4.26 -13.70 -0.42
N THR A 95 -3.68 -14.37 0.55
CA THR A 95 -2.22 -14.34 0.80
C THR A 95 -1.47 -14.99 -0.37
N LEU A 96 -0.38 -14.38 -0.81
CA LEU A 96 0.37 -14.80 -1.99
C LEU A 96 1.79 -15.23 -1.62
N PRO A 97 2.26 -16.40 -2.04
CA PRO A 97 3.66 -16.76 -1.93
C PRO A 97 4.46 -15.97 -2.97
N LEU A 98 5.62 -15.43 -2.57
CA LEU A 98 6.52 -14.68 -3.46
C LEU A 98 7.83 -15.41 -3.70
N PHE A 99 8.39 -15.99 -2.64
CA PHE A 99 9.70 -16.62 -2.71
C PHE A 99 9.82 -17.72 -1.65
N VAL A 100 10.48 -18.82 -1.98
CA VAL A 100 10.73 -19.93 -1.05
C VAL A 100 12.17 -20.39 -1.20
N THR A 101 12.89 -20.49 -0.08
CA THR A 101 14.28 -20.95 -0.05
C THR A 101 14.61 -21.69 1.24
N LEU A 102 15.64 -22.49 1.21
CA LEU A 102 16.24 -23.11 2.39
C LEU A 102 17.32 -22.21 3.04
N GLN A 103 17.77 -21.18 2.31
CA GLN A 103 18.85 -20.31 2.75
C GLN A 103 18.29 -19.07 3.47
N PRO A 104 18.62 -18.84 4.75
CA PRO A 104 18.10 -17.71 5.51
C PRO A 104 18.52 -16.35 4.95
N ASP A 105 19.74 -16.24 4.46
CA ASP A 105 20.28 -14.98 3.94
C ASP A 105 19.55 -14.54 2.66
N GLU A 106 19.26 -15.49 1.75
CA GLU A 106 18.45 -15.22 0.57
C GLU A 106 17.03 -14.80 0.95
N ALA A 107 16.41 -15.49 1.92
CA ALA A 107 15.07 -15.17 2.38
C ALA A 107 14.98 -13.74 2.95
N LEU A 108 15.99 -13.34 3.73
CA LEU A 108 16.05 -11.98 4.31
C LEU A 108 16.28 -10.91 3.25
N ALA A 109 17.11 -11.19 2.24
CA ALA A 109 17.37 -10.27 1.14
C ALA A 109 16.09 -10.04 0.31
N GLU A 110 15.43 -11.12 -0.09
CA GLU A 110 14.19 -11.08 -0.85
C GLU A 110 13.03 -10.45 -0.07
N TRP A 111 12.91 -10.75 1.21
CA TRP A 111 11.91 -10.15 2.10
C TRP A 111 12.01 -8.62 2.13
N ARG A 112 13.24 -8.09 2.24
CA ARG A 112 13.50 -6.64 2.21
C ARG A 112 13.25 -6.05 0.82
N ALA A 113 13.70 -6.73 -0.24
CA ALA A 113 13.52 -6.28 -1.62
C ALA A 113 12.03 -6.16 -1.98
N TRP A 114 11.22 -7.17 -1.67
CA TRP A 114 9.78 -7.15 -1.89
C TRP A 114 9.08 -6.03 -1.11
N SER A 115 9.44 -5.81 0.14
CA SER A 115 8.90 -4.70 0.95
C SER A 115 9.20 -3.34 0.33
N GLN A 116 10.42 -3.13 -0.16
CA GLN A 116 10.82 -1.88 -0.80
C GLN A 116 10.10 -1.65 -2.12
N VAL A 117 10.02 -2.68 -2.98
CA VAL A 117 9.41 -2.56 -4.30
C VAL A 117 7.90 -2.32 -4.21
N LEU A 118 7.22 -3.03 -3.31
CA LEU A 118 5.77 -2.92 -3.11
C LEU A 118 5.37 -1.78 -2.17
N GLY A 119 6.31 -1.20 -1.43
CA GLY A 119 6.05 -0.12 -0.46
C GLY A 119 5.18 -0.55 0.72
N VAL A 120 5.27 -1.81 1.14
CA VAL A 120 4.52 -2.39 2.25
C VAL A 120 5.43 -2.75 3.42
N PRO A 121 4.93 -2.80 4.67
CA PRO A 121 5.75 -3.08 5.84
C PRO A 121 6.29 -4.51 5.85
N LEU A 122 7.44 -4.67 6.53
CA LEU A 122 8.02 -5.97 6.87
C LEU A 122 7.28 -6.57 8.07
N LEU A 123 6.86 -7.81 7.95
CA LEU A 123 6.15 -8.54 9.00
C LEU A 123 6.94 -9.80 9.38
N LEU A 124 7.09 -10.04 10.67
CA LEU A 124 7.57 -11.30 11.21
C LEU A 124 6.36 -12.13 11.65
N ALA A 125 6.20 -13.32 11.11
CA ALA A 125 5.18 -14.27 11.53
C ALA A 125 5.79 -15.22 12.55
N GLU A 126 5.39 -15.11 13.81
CA GLU A 126 5.61 -16.16 14.81
C GLU A 126 4.65 -17.31 14.53
N GLN A 127 5.07 -18.57 14.79
CA GLN A 127 4.33 -19.78 14.43
C GLN A 127 2.88 -19.82 14.97
N ASN A 128 2.60 -19.12 16.07
CA ASN A 128 1.30 -19.13 16.75
C ASN A 128 0.74 -17.72 17.08
N ALA A 129 1.28 -16.66 16.51
CA ALA A 129 0.87 -15.30 16.83
C ALA A 129 0.58 -14.46 15.57
N ASP A 130 -0.19 -13.40 15.78
CA ASP A 130 -0.38 -12.38 14.75
C ASP A 130 0.94 -11.79 14.29
N ALA A 131 1.12 -11.65 12.98
CA ALA A 131 2.35 -11.12 12.42
C ALA A 131 2.63 -9.71 12.94
N ARG A 132 3.79 -9.51 13.54
CA ARG A 132 4.24 -8.21 14.05
C ARG A 132 5.08 -7.49 13.01
N VAL A 133 4.95 -6.16 12.96
CA VAL A 133 5.82 -5.33 12.10
C VAL A 133 7.24 -5.40 12.63
N ALA A 134 8.19 -5.83 11.78
CA ALA A 134 9.57 -6.11 12.18
C ALA A 134 10.30 -4.88 12.73
N ASN A 135 9.94 -3.68 12.27
CA ASN A 135 10.56 -2.42 12.67
C ASN A 135 9.55 -1.46 13.33
N ALA A 136 8.59 -2.01 14.11
CA ALA A 136 7.59 -1.18 14.78
C ALA A 136 8.16 -0.31 15.90
N GLN A 137 9.35 -0.65 16.41
CA GLN A 137 9.98 0.03 17.54
C GLN A 137 11.47 0.21 17.31
N LEU A 138 11.97 1.40 17.56
CA LEU A 138 13.39 1.75 17.57
C LEU A 138 13.73 2.24 19.00
N GLY A 139 14.22 1.33 19.86
CA GLY A 139 14.38 1.62 21.29
C GLY A 139 13.03 1.90 21.96
N GLU A 140 12.87 3.07 22.57
CA GLU A 140 11.60 3.51 23.18
C GLU A 140 10.62 4.16 22.17
N LEU A 141 11.06 4.40 20.93
CA LEU A 141 10.25 5.08 19.91
C LEU A 141 9.42 4.08 19.11
N HIS A 142 8.11 4.28 19.11
CA HIS A 142 7.19 3.59 18.19
C HIS A 142 7.22 4.23 16.79
N ILE A 143 7.54 3.41 15.77
CA ILE A 143 7.52 3.82 14.38
C ILE A 143 6.11 3.57 13.84
N GLU A 144 5.31 4.63 13.72
CA GLU A 144 4.00 4.56 13.09
C GLU A 144 4.13 4.69 11.55
N ARG A 145 3.16 4.10 10.84
CA ARG A 145 3.03 4.33 9.41
C ARG A 145 2.88 5.83 9.12
N PRO A 146 3.58 6.38 8.12
CA PRO A 146 3.43 7.78 7.77
C PRO A 146 1.98 8.08 7.41
N ARG A 147 1.32 8.88 8.23
CA ARG A 147 -0.05 9.32 7.96
C ARG A 147 -0.03 10.34 6.84
N PRO A 148 -0.88 10.23 5.80
CA PRO A 148 -0.96 11.22 4.75
C PRO A 148 -1.30 12.56 5.39
N ARG A 149 -0.40 13.53 5.22
CA ARG A 149 -0.56 14.88 5.78
C ARG A 149 -1.83 15.49 5.20
N ARG A 150 -2.86 15.62 5.99
CA ARG A 150 -4.08 16.33 5.60
C ARG A 150 -3.67 17.74 5.19
N ARG A 151 -3.78 18.09 3.91
CA ARG A 151 -3.61 19.47 3.47
C ARG A 151 -4.59 20.32 4.28
N ARG A 152 -4.09 21.20 5.14
CA ARG A 152 -4.90 22.15 5.92
C ARG A 152 -5.49 23.22 5.00
N ARG A 153 -6.35 22.81 4.06
CA ARG A 153 -7.02 23.76 3.15
C ARG A 153 -7.92 24.75 3.91
N SER A 154 -8.46 24.35 5.05
CA SER A 154 -9.38 25.20 5.82
C SER A 154 -8.68 26.34 6.58
N ALA A 155 -7.43 26.14 7.03
CA ALA A 155 -6.71 27.20 7.74
C ALA A 155 -6.28 28.35 6.82
N LEU A 156 -5.99 28.08 5.55
CA LEU A 156 -5.65 29.10 4.56
C LEU A 156 -6.89 29.82 4.02
N LYS A 157 -8.04 29.15 3.89
CA LYS A 157 -9.29 29.80 3.45
C LYS A 157 -9.79 30.88 4.40
N LYS A 158 -9.56 30.72 5.72
CA LYS A 158 -9.93 31.72 6.73
C LYS A 158 -8.88 32.82 6.92
N ARG A 159 -7.68 32.64 6.39
CA ARG A 159 -6.55 33.59 6.47
C ARG A 159 -6.26 34.25 5.13
N TRP A 160 -7.27 34.50 4.31
CA TRP A 160 -7.07 35.39 3.19
C TRP A 160 -6.75 36.77 3.77
N PRO A 161 -5.58 37.34 3.48
CA PRO A 161 -5.28 38.70 3.93
C PRO A 161 -6.38 39.58 3.38
N SER A 162 -6.94 40.47 4.24
CA SER A 162 -8.04 41.37 3.89
C SER A 162 -7.77 42.22 2.65
N ILE A 163 -6.49 42.40 2.31
CA ILE A 163 -6.03 43.10 1.12
C ILE A 163 -6.37 42.37 -0.19
N LEU A 164 -6.53 41.02 -0.17
CA LEU A 164 -6.92 40.21 -1.33
C LEU A 164 -8.44 40.02 -1.45
N LEU A 165 -9.20 40.43 -0.46
CA LEU A 165 -10.64 40.52 -0.55
C LEU A 165 -10.96 41.75 -1.39
N ARG A 166 -11.51 41.56 -2.60
CA ARG A 166 -12.09 42.67 -3.35
C ARG A 166 -13.10 43.39 -2.44
N ARG A 167 -12.76 44.59 -2.02
CA ARG A 167 -13.72 45.46 -1.35
C ARG A 167 -14.82 45.78 -2.35
N GLY A 168 -16.02 45.29 -2.09
CA GLY A 168 -17.19 45.76 -2.85
C GLY A 168 -17.28 47.27 -2.72
N HIS A 169 -17.81 47.95 -3.74
CA HIS A 169 -18.13 49.38 -3.62
C HIS A 169 -18.99 49.58 -2.38
N GLY A 170 -18.55 50.47 -1.50
CA GLY A 170 -19.30 50.82 -0.30
C GLY A 170 -20.70 51.27 -0.69
N LYS A 171 -21.73 50.69 -0.08
CA LYS A 171 -23.08 51.18 -0.25
C LYS A 171 -23.18 52.47 0.54
N ILE A 172 -23.49 53.59 -0.12
CA ILE A 172 -23.80 54.85 0.50
C ILE A 172 -25.10 54.65 1.27
N THR A 173 -25.03 54.66 2.58
CA THR A 173 -26.23 54.64 3.45
C THR A 173 -26.74 56.07 3.62
N LYS A 174 -28.06 56.23 3.79
CA LYS A 174 -28.70 57.56 4.01
C LYS A 174 -28.12 58.35 5.20
N ALA A 175 -27.41 57.68 6.12
CA ALA A 175 -26.76 58.25 7.28
C ALA A 175 -25.31 58.67 7.06
N THR A 176 -24.77 58.46 5.83
CA THR A 176 -23.38 58.87 5.55
C THR A 176 -23.31 60.38 5.41
N PRO A 177 -22.58 61.10 6.28
CA PRO A 177 -22.45 62.55 6.16
C PRO A 177 -21.76 62.91 4.85
N VAL A 178 -22.37 63.82 4.09
CA VAL A 178 -21.79 64.31 2.83
C VAL A 178 -21.13 65.65 3.16
N HIS A 179 -19.80 65.64 3.18
CA HIS A 179 -19.02 66.88 3.39
C HIS A 179 -18.92 67.59 2.04
N ARG A 180 -19.64 68.71 1.94
CA ARG A 180 -19.57 69.59 0.77
C ARG A 180 -18.77 70.84 1.13
N GLY A 181 -17.76 71.13 0.31
CA GLY A 181 -16.93 72.31 0.51
C GLY A 181 -15.66 72.09 1.30
N GLU A 182 -15.29 70.86 1.60
CA GLU A 182 -13.97 70.56 2.14
C GLU A 182 -12.89 70.69 1.05
N ARG A 183 -11.72 71.24 1.45
CA ARG A 183 -10.58 71.35 0.57
C ARG A 183 -10.08 69.97 0.20
N GLU A 184 -9.82 69.72 -1.08
CA GLU A 184 -9.20 68.45 -1.53
C GLU A 184 -7.87 68.27 -0.81
N ILE A 185 -7.66 67.10 -0.20
CA ILE A 185 -6.42 66.78 0.52
C ILE A 185 -5.27 66.54 -0.44
N ILE A 186 -5.53 66.25 -1.69
CA ILE A 186 -4.59 66.05 -2.76
C ILE A 186 -4.82 67.09 -3.83
N ALA A 187 -3.96 68.11 -3.88
CA ALA A 187 -3.96 69.07 -4.97
C ALA A 187 -3.57 68.40 -6.28
N ARG A 188 -4.44 68.46 -7.29
CA ARG A 188 -4.07 68.08 -8.66
C ARG A 188 -3.14 69.18 -9.24
N ASN A 189 -1.87 68.79 -9.58
CA ASN A 189 -1.06 69.63 -10.39
C ASN A 189 -1.58 69.64 -11.83
#